data_4d6094da271cff20cc97dde70a70f315
#
_entry.id   4d6094da271cff20cc97dde70a70f315
#
_cell.length_a   1.000
_cell.length_b   1.000
_cell.length_c   1.000
_cell.angle_alpha   90.00
_cell.angle_beta   90.00
_cell.angle_gamma   90.00
#
_symmetry.space_group_name_H-M   'P 1'
#
loop_
_entity.id
_entity.type
_entity.pdbx_description
1 polymer ?
#
loop_
_entity_poly.entity_id
_entity_poly.type
_entity_poly.pdbx_seq_one_letter_code
_entity_poly.pdbx_strand_id
1 'polypeptide(L)'
;FSNMVYEQSDSLQPVADQFKLKIQRSDWIGREANPAAGVLGNAKLLAAVFSDDTIQNKRNTEAVEVAQNTLVAARIAEYQPASVQPLAGLQATIEKLLVNQEAQKLARADGEARLAALQSGTDKLAWGADKVVSRMDARLLPPQAAPLVFRMDKSKLPGYAGVDLPGKGYALYRLSKVTPGAALDTARRQGLQGQLRSLAAQ
;
A
#
# COMPACT_ATOMS: atom_id res chain seq x y z
N PHE A 1 -22.53 -6.33 32.31
CA PHE A 1 -22.81 -6.31 30.85
C PHE A 1 -22.49 -7.67 30.25
N SER A 2 -21.25 -8.18 30.33
CA SER A 2 -20.81 -9.42 29.69
C SER A 2 -21.65 -10.65 30.09
N ASN A 3 -21.92 -10.84 31.38
CA ASN A 3 -22.74 -11.95 31.86
C ASN A 3 -24.15 -11.92 31.25
N MET A 4 -24.75 -10.74 31.18
CA MET A 4 -26.11 -10.60 30.64
C MET A 4 -26.15 -10.80 29.14
N VAL A 5 -25.14 -10.36 28.40
CA VAL A 5 -25.01 -10.65 26.94
C VAL A 5 -24.93 -12.16 26.70
N TYR A 6 -24.18 -12.87 27.52
CA TYR A 6 -24.02 -14.32 27.43
C TYR A 6 -25.33 -15.07 27.79
N GLU A 7 -25.97 -14.70 28.89
CA GLU A 7 -27.22 -15.31 29.35
C GLU A 7 -28.40 -15.05 28.40
N GLN A 8 -28.46 -13.83 27.82
CA GLN A 8 -29.50 -13.41 26.89
C GLN A 8 -29.02 -13.50 25.42
N SER A 9 -28.56 -14.71 25.04
CA SER A 9 -27.86 -14.90 23.75
C SER A 9 -28.75 -14.67 22.52
N ASP A 10 -30.07 -14.66 22.68
CA ASP A 10 -31.03 -14.62 21.56
C ASP A 10 -31.45 -13.18 21.18
N SER A 11 -31.14 -12.19 22.01
CA SER A 11 -31.51 -10.80 21.76
C SER A 11 -30.59 -9.84 22.49
N LEU A 12 -30.27 -8.72 21.85
CA LEU A 12 -29.58 -7.59 22.50
C LEU A 12 -30.52 -6.65 23.25
N GLN A 13 -31.86 -6.77 23.04
CA GLN A 13 -32.82 -5.83 23.59
C GLN A 13 -32.84 -5.82 25.13
N PRO A 14 -32.88 -6.97 25.85
CA PRO A 14 -32.89 -6.96 27.30
C PRO A 14 -31.63 -6.29 27.90
N VAL A 15 -30.49 -6.51 27.26
CA VAL A 15 -29.22 -5.87 27.67
C VAL A 15 -29.26 -4.37 27.42
N ALA A 16 -29.77 -3.94 26.28
CA ALA A 16 -29.90 -2.53 25.93
C ALA A 16 -30.85 -1.81 26.89
N ASP A 17 -31.98 -2.41 27.25
CA ASP A 17 -32.96 -1.83 28.19
C ASP A 17 -32.39 -1.71 29.60
N GLN A 18 -31.70 -2.73 30.09
CA GLN A 18 -31.11 -2.75 31.44
C GLN A 18 -30.01 -1.70 31.60
N PHE A 19 -29.15 -1.55 30.57
CA PHE A 19 -28.04 -0.59 30.62
C PHE A 19 -28.36 0.75 29.96
N LYS A 20 -29.61 0.97 29.55
CA LYS A 20 -30.07 2.20 28.83
C LYS A 20 -29.22 2.51 27.60
N LEU A 21 -28.84 1.44 26.86
CA LEU A 21 -28.04 1.54 25.65
C LEU A 21 -28.96 1.64 24.43
N LYS A 22 -28.44 2.24 23.35
CA LYS A 22 -29.13 2.27 22.07
C LYS A 22 -28.56 1.23 21.13
N ILE A 23 -29.36 0.30 20.67
CA ILE A 23 -28.96 -0.63 19.61
C ILE A 23 -28.79 0.14 18.32
N GLN A 24 -27.63 -0.03 17.69
CA GLN A 24 -27.31 0.56 16.40
C GLN A 24 -27.29 -0.54 15.34
N ARG A 25 -27.73 -0.23 14.14
CA ARG A 25 -27.64 -1.12 12.99
C ARG A 25 -26.59 -0.57 12.02
N SER A 26 -25.68 -1.44 11.57
CA SER A 26 -24.68 -1.10 10.55
C SER A 26 -25.17 -1.47 9.16
N ASP A 27 -24.51 -0.92 8.14
CA ASP A 27 -24.52 -1.46 6.79
C ASP A 27 -23.75 -2.79 6.73
N TRP A 28 -23.65 -3.36 5.52
CA TRP A 28 -22.92 -4.61 5.29
C TRP A 28 -21.45 -4.49 5.68
N ILE A 29 -20.97 -5.45 6.45
CA ILE A 29 -19.57 -5.56 6.85
C ILE A 29 -18.96 -6.86 6.33
N GLY A 30 -17.70 -6.82 5.93
CA GLY A 30 -16.93 -7.98 5.52
C GLY A 30 -16.11 -8.57 6.67
N ARG A 31 -15.47 -9.73 6.41
CA ARG A 31 -14.60 -10.41 7.39
C ARG A 31 -13.25 -9.71 7.59
N GLU A 32 -12.86 -8.86 6.66
CA GLU A 32 -11.57 -8.20 6.73
C GLU A 32 -11.59 -6.99 7.67
N ALA A 33 -10.60 -6.92 8.55
CA ALA A 33 -10.45 -5.80 9.46
C ALA A 33 -10.17 -4.50 8.69
N ASN A 34 -10.94 -3.45 9.00
CA ASN A 34 -10.76 -2.14 8.40
C ASN A 34 -10.76 -1.07 9.50
N PRO A 35 -9.59 -0.55 9.90
CA PRO A 35 -9.51 0.48 10.93
C PRO A 35 -10.34 1.75 10.65
N ALA A 36 -10.58 2.07 9.37
CA ALA A 36 -11.40 3.21 9.00
C ALA A 36 -12.89 3.03 9.31
N ALA A 37 -13.36 1.79 9.51
CA ALA A 37 -14.73 1.47 9.93
C ALA A 37 -14.94 1.59 11.46
N GLY A 38 -13.96 2.12 12.20
CA GLY A 38 -14.03 2.30 13.65
C GLY A 38 -14.22 0.97 14.39
N VAL A 39 -15.18 0.93 15.31
CA VAL A 39 -15.49 -0.26 16.11
C VAL A 39 -15.81 -1.48 15.26
N LEU A 40 -16.55 -1.30 14.17
CA LEU A 40 -16.96 -2.37 13.25
C LEU A 40 -15.80 -2.94 12.42
N GLY A 41 -14.68 -2.24 12.34
CA GLY A 41 -13.45 -2.73 11.70
C GLY A 41 -12.48 -3.44 12.63
N ASN A 42 -12.83 -3.62 13.91
CA ASN A 42 -11.98 -4.29 14.88
C ASN A 42 -11.90 -5.80 14.61
N ALA A 43 -10.68 -6.33 14.46
CA ALA A 43 -10.45 -7.73 14.12
C ALA A 43 -11.07 -8.73 15.12
N LYS A 44 -11.04 -8.41 16.43
CA LYS A 44 -11.62 -9.30 17.46
C LYS A 44 -13.13 -9.33 17.37
N LEU A 45 -13.77 -8.16 17.16
CA LEU A 45 -15.21 -8.09 16.98
C LEU A 45 -15.66 -8.84 15.72
N LEU A 46 -14.96 -8.64 14.61
CA LEU A 46 -15.25 -9.35 13.36
C LEU A 46 -15.09 -10.87 13.51
N ALA A 47 -14.04 -11.33 14.19
CA ALA A 47 -13.86 -12.76 14.47
C ALA A 47 -15.05 -13.33 15.27
N ALA A 48 -15.55 -12.60 16.25
CA ALA A 48 -16.72 -13.02 17.04
C ALA A 48 -18.01 -12.97 16.21
N VAL A 49 -18.25 -11.92 15.43
CA VAL A 49 -19.43 -11.76 14.57
C VAL A 49 -19.49 -12.85 13.52
N PHE A 50 -18.35 -13.21 12.91
CA PHE A 50 -18.30 -14.24 11.86
C PHE A 50 -17.99 -15.65 12.39
N SER A 51 -18.18 -15.90 13.70
CA SER A 51 -18.10 -17.24 14.27
C SER A 51 -19.28 -18.11 13.84
N ASP A 52 -19.09 -19.41 13.87
CA ASP A 52 -20.15 -20.37 13.51
C ASP A 52 -21.36 -20.23 14.44
N ASP A 53 -21.16 -19.98 15.71
CA ASP A 53 -22.24 -19.81 16.68
C ASP A 53 -23.11 -18.59 16.35
N THR A 54 -22.50 -17.48 15.98
CA THR A 54 -23.23 -16.27 15.60
C THR A 54 -23.93 -16.41 14.25
N ILE A 55 -23.29 -17.06 13.28
CA ILE A 55 -23.86 -17.23 11.92
C ILE A 55 -24.96 -18.29 11.89
N GLN A 56 -24.69 -19.47 12.45
CA GLN A 56 -25.59 -20.63 12.34
C GLN A 56 -26.69 -20.59 13.41
N ASN A 57 -26.33 -20.31 14.65
CA ASN A 57 -27.25 -20.31 15.78
C ASN A 57 -27.93 -18.95 15.99
N LYS A 58 -27.52 -17.92 15.23
CA LYS A 58 -28.04 -16.55 15.34
C LYS A 58 -27.97 -16.00 16.77
N ARG A 59 -26.92 -16.35 17.49
CA ARG A 59 -26.67 -15.84 18.85
C ARG A 59 -25.98 -14.50 18.85
N ASN A 60 -26.07 -13.77 19.94
CA ASN A 60 -25.22 -12.61 20.17
C ASN A 60 -23.76 -13.05 20.25
N THR A 61 -22.84 -12.18 19.85
CA THR A 61 -21.42 -12.36 20.21
C THR A 61 -21.26 -12.25 21.72
N GLU A 62 -20.21 -12.81 22.24
CA GLU A 62 -19.74 -12.40 23.57
C GLU A 62 -19.41 -10.90 23.58
N ALA A 63 -19.29 -10.33 24.78
CA ALA A 63 -18.83 -8.96 24.93
C ALA A 63 -17.34 -8.87 24.59
N VAL A 64 -17.01 -8.20 23.49
CA VAL A 64 -15.66 -8.06 22.98
C VAL A 64 -15.09 -6.70 23.37
N GLU A 65 -13.90 -6.67 23.97
CA GLU A 65 -13.19 -5.43 24.23
C GLU A 65 -12.52 -4.94 22.93
N VAL A 66 -13.05 -3.86 22.38
CA VAL A 66 -12.59 -3.26 21.12
C VAL A 66 -11.60 -2.12 21.34
N ALA A 67 -11.64 -1.49 22.52
CA ALA A 67 -10.71 -0.49 23.01
C ALA A 67 -10.69 -0.54 24.54
N GLN A 68 -9.72 0.14 25.16
CA GLN A 68 -9.62 0.21 26.61
C GLN A 68 -10.95 0.66 27.25
N ASN A 69 -11.50 -0.15 28.14
CA ASN A 69 -12.80 0.07 28.80
C ASN A 69 -14.02 0.18 27.87
N THR A 70 -13.91 -0.32 26.63
CA THR A 70 -15.01 -0.29 25.66
C THR A 70 -15.38 -1.71 25.24
N LEU A 71 -16.50 -2.19 25.77
CA LEU A 71 -17.07 -3.50 25.43
C LEU A 71 -18.19 -3.34 24.40
N VAL A 72 -18.19 -4.21 23.40
CA VAL A 72 -19.19 -4.26 22.36
C VAL A 72 -19.72 -5.68 22.23
N ALA A 73 -21.03 -5.82 22.14
CA ALA A 73 -21.68 -7.03 21.73
C ALA A 73 -22.45 -6.78 20.42
N ALA A 74 -22.46 -7.75 19.54
CA ALA A 74 -23.10 -7.64 18.24
C ALA A 74 -24.00 -8.85 17.96
N ARG A 75 -24.92 -8.67 17.05
CA ARG A 75 -25.79 -9.74 16.52
C ARG A 75 -25.92 -9.57 15.03
N ILE A 76 -25.88 -10.68 14.31
CA ILE A 76 -26.12 -10.67 12.87
C ILE A 76 -27.62 -10.45 12.62
N ALA A 77 -27.97 -9.40 11.88
CA ALA A 77 -29.31 -9.16 11.40
C ALA A 77 -29.57 -9.96 10.11
N GLU A 78 -28.62 -9.93 9.20
CA GLU A 78 -28.67 -10.63 7.91
C GLU A 78 -27.29 -11.17 7.57
N TYR A 79 -27.21 -12.35 6.98
CA TYR A 79 -25.98 -12.99 6.56
C TYR A 79 -26.05 -13.37 5.09
N GLN A 80 -25.05 -12.93 4.34
CA GLN A 80 -24.84 -13.33 2.96
C GLN A 80 -23.59 -14.22 2.87
N PRO A 81 -23.75 -15.51 2.57
CA PRO A 81 -22.61 -16.40 2.41
C PRO A 81 -21.75 -15.99 1.22
N ALA A 82 -20.47 -16.31 1.28
CA ALA A 82 -19.58 -16.13 0.15
C ALA A 82 -20.11 -16.93 -1.06
N SER A 83 -20.23 -16.27 -2.19
CA SER A 83 -20.67 -16.88 -3.44
C SER A 83 -19.75 -16.50 -4.58
N VAL A 84 -19.61 -17.41 -5.55
CA VAL A 84 -18.87 -17.09 -6.78
C VAL A 84 -19.73 -16.14 -7.60
N GLN A 85 -19.18 -14.95 -7.87
CA GLN A 85 -19.87 -13.96 -8.71
C GLN A 85 -19.94 -14.44 -10.16
N PRO A 86 -21.09 -14.28 -10.82
CA PRO A 86 -21.23 -14.63 -12.23
C PRO A 86 -20.20 -13.85 -13.10
N LEU A 87 -19.56 -14.56 -14.03
CA LEU A 87 -18.56 -13.97 -14.95
C LEU A 87 -19.10 -12.75 -15.69
N ALA A 88 -20.37 -12.76 -16.08
CA ALA A 88 -21.00 -11.64 -16.78
C ALA A 88 -20.93 -10.32 -16.02
N GLY A 89 -21.02 -10.37 -14.68
CA GLY A 89 -20.88 -9.16 -13.84
C GLY A 89 -19.45 -8.68 -13.66
N LEU A 90 -18.46 -9.55 -13.88
CA LEU A 90 -17.04 -9.27 -13.69
C LEU A 90 -16.28 -9.06 -14.99
N GLN A 91 -16.87 -9.37 -16.14
CA GLN A 91 -16.21 -9.40 -17.43
C GLN A 91 -15.45 -8.10 -17.73
N ALA A 92 -16.10 -6.94 -17.60
CA ALA A 92 -15.46 -5.65 -17.86
C ALA A 92 -14.28 -5.36 -16.91
N THR A 93 -14.38 -5.80 -15.66
CA THR A 93 -13.31 -5.63 -14.67
C THR A 93 -12.11 -6.52 -15.01
N ILE A 94 -12.38 -7.78 -15.35
CA ILE A 94 -11.35 -8.75 -15.76
C ILE A 94 -10.66 -8.29 -17.04
N GLU A 95 -11.43 -7.87 -18.04
CA GLU A 95 -10.89 -7.35 -19.31
C GLU A 95 -9.96 -6.16 -19.06
N LYS A 96 -10.38 -5.20 -18.27
CA LYS A 96 -9.55 -4.04 -17.88
C LYS A 96 -8.25 -4.46 -17.18
N LEU A 97 -8.32 -5.43 -16.27
CA LEU A 97 -7.14 -5.95 -15.59
C LEU A 97 -6.19 -6.64 -16.55
N LEU A 98 -6.70 -7.49 -17.45
CA LEU A 98 -5.90 -8.19 -18.44
C LEU A 98 -5.25 -7.24 -19.45
N VAL A 99 -6.00 -6.25 -19.94
CA VAL A 99 -5.46 -5.21 -20.84
C VAL A 99 -4.33 -4.44 -20.16
N ASN A 100 -4.51 -4.02 -18.92
CA ASN A 100 -3.47 -3.32 -18.18
C ASN A 100 -2.23 -4.20 -17.93
N GLN A 101 -2.44 -5.47 -17.60
CA GLN A 101 -1.35 -6.41 -17.39
C GLN A 101 -0.55 -6.66 -18.68
N GLU A 102 -1.23 -6.84 -19.80
CA GLU A 102 -0.57 -7.06 -21.09
C GLU A 102 0.12 -5.79 -21.59
N ALA A 103 -0.51 -4.62 -21.43
CA ALA A 103 0.11 -3.34 -21.75
C ALA A 103 1.41 -3.11 -20.95
N GLN A 104 1.43 -3.48 -19.66
CA GLN A 104 2.64 -3.39 -18.84
C GLN A 104 3.75 -4.31 -19.34
N LYS A 105 3.43 -5.55 -19.72
CA LYS A 105 4.40 -6.49 -20.30
C LYS A 105 5.00 -5.98 -21.62
N LEU A 106 4.14 -5.48 -22.51
CA LEU A 106 4.57 -4.93 -23.81
C LEU A 106 5.43 -3.68 -23.61
N ALA A 107 5.03 -2.77 -22.72
CA ALA A 107 5.79 -1.57 -22.40
C ALA A 107 7.18 -1.90 -21.83
N ARG A 108 7.26 -2.94 -20.99
CA ARG A 108 8.53 -3.40 -20.45
C ARG A 108 9.41 -4.00 -21.53
N ALA A 109 8.87 -4.90 -22.37
CA ALA A 109 9.63 -5.55 -23.44
C ALA A 109 10.17 -4.52 -24.46
N ASP A 110 9.34 -3.56 -24.90
CA ASP A 110 9.77 -2.46 -25.77
C ASP A 110 10.82 -1.57 -25.10
N GLY A 111 10.60 -1.23 -23.83
CA GLY A 111 11.53 -0.40 -23.07
C GLY A 111 12.90 -1.05 -22.86
N GLU A 112 12.95 -2.35 -22.55
CA GLU A 112 14.21 -3.11 -22.42
C GLU A 112 14.94 -3.21 -23.76
N ALA A 113 14.21 -3.45 -24.86
CA ALA A 113 14.79 -3.48 -26.21
C ALA A 113 15.37 -2.12 -26.62
N ARG A 114 14.65 -1.03 -26.37
CA ARG A 114 15.14 0.34 -26.60
C ARG A 114 16.34 0.70 -25.73
N LEU A 115 16.34 0.29 -24.45
CA LEU A 115 17.48 0.48 -23.58
C LEU A 115 18.74 -0.18 -24.14
N ALA A 116 18.64 -1.42 -24.58
CA ALA A 116 19.75 -2.15 -25.23
C ALA A 116 20.24 -1.45 -26.50
N ALA A 117 19.31 -0.99 -27.35
CA ALA A 117 19.63 -0.25 -28.57
C ALA A 117 20.30 1.11 -28.30
N LEU A 118 19.88 1.83 -27.23
CA LEU A 118 20.52 3.06 -26.78
C LEU A 118 21.94 2.81 -26.27
N GLN A 119 22.13 1.74 -25.50
CA GLN A 119 23.45 1.37 -24.96
C GLN A 119 24.43 0.96 -26.06
N SER A 120 23.92 0.32 -27.14
CA SER A 120 24.72 -0.03 -28.32
C SER A 120 24.91 1.13 -29.32
N GLY A 121 24.22 2.24 -29.11
CA GLY A 121 24.29 3.41 -30.04
C GLY A 121 23.47 3.26 -31.28
N THR A 122 22.60 2.25 -31.39
CA THR A 122 21.79 1.96 -32.59
C THR A 122 20.43 2.66 -32.60
N ASP A 123 19.99 3.19 -31.46
CA ASP A 123 18.72 3.93 -31.35
C ASP A 123 18.94 5.40 -30.94
N LYS A 124 18.01 6.26 -31.36
CA LYS A 124 17.97 7.69 -31.02
C LYS A 124 16.55 8.04 -30.59
N LEU A 125 16.37 8.35 -29.31
CA LEU A 125 15.10 8.80 -28.78
C LEU A 125 15.04 10.33 -28.68
N ALA A 126 13.85 10.89 -28.93
CA ALA A 126 13.55 12.25 -28.53
C ALA A 126 13.41 12.31 -27.01
N TRP A 127 14.30 13.04 -26.36
CA TRP A 127 14.30 13.19 -24.90
C TRP A 127 13.47 14.42 -24.48
N GLY A 128 12.81 14.31 -23.34
CA GLY A 128 12.18 15.47 -22.72
C GLY A 128 13.21 16.49 -22.19
N ALA A 129 12.73 17.56 -21.59
CA ALA A 129 13.59 18.59 -21.01
C ALA A 129 14.53 18.01 -19.93
N ASP A 130 15.78 18.49 -19.92
CA ASP A 130 16.76 18.10 -18.93
C ASP A 130 16.31 18.49 -17.52
N LYS A 131 16.49 17.58 -16.58
CA LYS A 131 16.19 17.79 -15.16
C LYS A 131 17.46 17.66 -14.33
N VAL A 132 17.69 18.60 -13.45
CA VAL A 132 18.80 18.53 -12.51
C VAL A 132 18.33 17.89 -11.23
N VAL A 133 18.97 16.81 -10.81
CA VAL A 133 18.68 16.07 -9.59
C VAL A 133 19.96 15.83 -8.78
N SER A 134 19.84 15.72 -7.48
CA SER A 134 20.95 15.38 -6.60
C SER A 134 20.58 14.21 -5.69
N ARG A 135 21.56 13.58 -5.04
CA ARG A 135 21.31 12.54 -4.05
C ARG A 135 20.50 13.04 -2.84
N MET A 136 20.61 14.34 -2.55
CA MET A 136 19.88 15.00 -1.46
C MET A 136 18.48 15.45 -1.88
N ASP A 137 18.25 15.64 -3.19
CA ASP A 137 16.96 16.02 -3.75
C ASP A 137 16.71 15.28 -5.07
N ALA A 138 16.06 14.16 -4.96
CA ALA A 138 15.67 13.30 -6.07
C ALA A 138 14.13 13.30 -6.33
N ARG A 139 13.40 14.29 -5.81
CA ARG A 139 11.92 14.36 -5.88
C ARG A 139 11.36 14.34 -7.31
N LEU A 140 12.16 14.73 -8.28
CA LEU A 140 11.79 14.70 -9.70
C LEU A 140 11.90 13.31 -10.34
N LEU A 141 12.44 12.33 -9.61
CA LEU A 141 12.56 10.94 -10.06
C LEU A 141 11.58 10.07 -9.24
N PRO A 142 10.94 9.07 -9.88
CA PRO A 142 10.27 8.01 -9.13
C PRO A 142 11.23 7.33 -8.15
N PRO A 143 10.75 6.88 -6.97
CA PRO A 143 11.61 6.23 -5.97
C PRO A 143 12.42 5.05 -6.53
N GLN A 144 11.85 4.29 -7.47
CA GLN A 144 12.49 3.16 -8.14
C GLN A 144 13.61 3.59 -9.11
N ALA A 145 13.49 4.77 -9.69
CA ALA A 145 14.45 5.29 -10.67
C ALA A 145 15.70 5.89 -10.02
N ALA A 146 15.56 6.58 -8.91
CA ALA A 146 16.64 7.30 -8.25
C ALA A 146 17.90 6.43 -8.00
N PRO A 147 17.79 5.21 -7.39
CA PRO A 147 18.97 4.37 -7.16
C PRO A 147 19.68 3.95 -8.44
N LEU A 148 18.93 3.72 -9.53
CA LEU A 148 19.47 3.27 -10.81
C LEU A 148 20.18 4.43 -11.52
N VAL A 149 19.56 5.60 -11.54
CA VAL A 149 20.16 6.81 -12.13
C VAL A 149 21.46 7.19 -11.42
N PHE A 150 21.50 7.14 -10.09
CA PHE A 150 22.70 7.48 -9.32
C PHE A 150 23.78 6.38 -9.29
N ARG A 151 23.49 5.19 -9.81
CA ARG A 151 24.48 4.10 -10.01
C ARG A 151 25.15 4.13 -11.39
N MET A 152 24.62 4.90 -12.33
CA MET A 152 25.22 4.98 -13.67
C MET A 152 26.67 5.44 -13.61
N ASP A 153 27.49 4.87 -14.50
CA ASP A 153 28.92 5.22 -14.59
C ASP A 153 29.08 6.64 -15.14
N LYS A 154 29.59 7.54 -14.32
CA LYS A 154 29.87 8.93 -14.67
C LYS A 154 31.00 9.13 -15.68
N SER A 155 31.82 8.10 -15.91
CA SER A 155 32.92 8.14 -16.88
C SER A 155 32.46 7.84 -18.31
N LYS A 156 31.26 7.22 -18.46
CA LYS A 156 30.68 6.81 -19.75
C LYS A 156 29.37 7.57 -19.95
N LEU A 157 29.49 8.80 -20.47
CA LEU A 157 28.34 9.63 -20.80
C LEU A 157 28.14 9.70 -22.32
N PRO A 158 26.89 9.70 -22.82
CA PRO A 158 25.66 9.59 -22.02
C PRO A 158 25.43 8.18 -21.46
N GLY A 159 25.03 8.10 -20.19
CA GLY A 159 24.60 6.85 -19.57
C GLY A 159 23.10 6.66 -19.69
N TYR A 160 22.63 5.40 -19.76
CA TYR A 160 21.22 5.07 -19.92
C TYR A 160 20.77 4.08 -18.84
N ALA A 161 19.57 4.28 -18.30
CA ALA A 161 18.91 3.36 -17.39
C ALA A 161 17.44 3.21 -17.72
N GLY A 162 16.91 2.00 -17.53
CA GLY A 162 15.50 1.69 -17.68
C GLY A 162 14.88 1.29 -16.36
N VAL A 163 13.65 1.66 -16.15
CA VAL A 163 12.90 1.42 -14.89
C VAL A 163 11.50 1.00 -15.20
N ASP A 164 11.10 -0.16 -14.69
CA ASP A 164 9.70 -0.58 -14.69
C ASP A 164 8.91 0.23 -13.65
N LEU A 165 7.83 0.87 -14.09
CA LEU A 165 6.93 1.65 -13.25
C LEU A 165 5.57 0.95 -13.21
N PRO A 166 5.29 0.14 -12.17
CA PRO A 166 4.04 -0.63 -12.08
C PRO A 166 2.80 0.26 -12.31
N GLY A 167 1.93 -0.17 -13.23
CA GLY A 167 0.72 0.56 -13.62
C GLY A 167 0.94 1.84 -14.43
N LYS A 168 2.21 2.18 -14.77
CA LYS A 168 2.56 3.38 -15.56
C LYS A 168 3.40 3.09 -16.80
N GLY A 169 3.90 1.84 -16.94
CA GLY A 169 4.73 1.42 -18.05
C GLY A 169 6.22 1.40 -17.72
N TYR A 170 7.07 1.65 -18.70
CA TYR A 170 8.53 1.58 -18.56
C TYR A 170 9.15 2.95 -18.87
N ALA A 171 10.03 3.43 -18.01
CA ALA A 171 10.67 4.73 -18.19
C ALA A 171 12.16 4.57 -18.51
N LEU A 172 12.63 5.34 -19.50
CA LEU A 172 14.04 5.43 -19.87
C LEU A 172 14.63 6.76 -19.38
N TYR A 173 15.81 6.68 -18.82
CA TYR A 173 16.55 7.82 -18.31
C TYR A 173 17.91 7.94 -19.02
N ARG A 174 18.27 9.16 -19.41
CA ARG A 174 19.58 9.50 -19.94
C ARG A 174 20.32 10.39 -18.96
N LEU A 175 21.48 9.96 -18.51
CA LEU A 175 22.42 10.80 -17.78
C LEU A 175 23.32 11.53 -18.79
N SER A 176 23.06 12.79 -19.02
CA SER A 176 23.80 13.61 -19.99
C SER A 176 25.02 14.30 -19.38
N LYS A 177 24.93 14.70 -18.10
CA LYS A 177 26.00 15.42 -17.42
C LYS A 177 26.01 15.15 -15.92
N VAL A 178 27.19 15.09 -15.35
CA VAL A 178 27.40 15.07 -13.90
C VAL A 178 28.14 16.32 -13.50
N THR A 179 27.55 17.11 -12.63
CA THR A 179 28.20 18.31 -12.06
C THR A 179 28.76 17.94 -10.70
N PRO A 180 30.06 18.10 -10.45
CA PRO A 180 30.63 17.91 -9.12
C PRO A 180 29.93 18.83 -8.11
N GLY A 181 29.72 18.30 -6.89
CA GLY A 181 29.24 19.14 -5.80
C GLY A 181 30.21 20.30 -5.49
N ALA A 182 29.69 21.37 -4.93
CA ALA A 182 30.53 22.45 -4.43
C ALA A 182 31.54 21.89 -3.40
N ALA A 183 32.77 22.40 -3.46
CA ALA A 183 33.78 22.04 -2.46
C ALA A 183 33.23 22.37 -1.06
N LEU A 184 33.34 21.42 -0.15
CA LEU A 184 32.99 21.67 1.24
C LEU A 184 33.91 22.73 1.83
N ASP A 185 33.34 23.73 2.46
CA ASP A 185 34.10 24.67 3.27
C ASP A 185 34.77 23.94 4.46
N THR A 186 35.80 24.59 5.03
CA THR A 186 36.61 23.97 6.09
C THR A 186 35.77 23.59 7.32
N ALA A 187 34.79 24.42 7.70
CA ALA A 187 33.94 24.18 8.87
C ALA A 187 33.04 22.97 8.67
N ARG A 188 32.42 22.85 7.49
CA ARG A 188 31.55 21.73 7.14
C ARG A 188 32.30 20.40 7.00
N ARG A 189 33.55 20.47 6.49
CA ARG A 189 34.45 19.30 6.43
C ARG A 189 34.81 18.81 7.82
N GLN A 190 35.18 19.72 8.75
CA GLN A 190 35.48 19.38 10.15
C GLN A 190 34.26 18.78 10.87
N GLY A 191 33.07 19.36 10.67
CA GLY A 191 31.82 18.82 11.24
C GLY A 191 31.54 17.40 10.78
N LEU A 192 31.65 17.12 9.49
CA LEU A 192 31.45 15.76 8.94
C LEU A 192 32.55 14.78 9.44
N GLN A 193 33.79 15.21 9.56
CA GLN A 193 34.84 14.37 10.14
C GLN A 193 34.58 14.03 11.60
N GLY A 194 34.04 14.96 12.39
CA GLY A 194 33.61 14.72 13.77
C GLY A 194 32.51 13.69 13.86
N GLN A 195 31.48 13.82 13.01
CA GLN A 195 30.39 12.85 12.93
C GLN A 195 30.87 11.43 12.54
N LEU A 196 31.73 11.34 11.53
CA LEU A 196 32.30 10.06 11.11
C LEU A 196 33.15 9.41 12.20
N ARG A 197 33.92 10.19 12.95
CA ARG A 197 34.70 9.68 14.08
C ARG A 197 33.81 9.17 15.22
N SER A 198 32.71 9.87 15.51
CA SER A 198 31.76 9.41 16.53
C SER A 198 31.02 8.14 16.15
N LEU A 199 30.69 7.97 14.84
CA LEU A 199 30.08 6.74 14.33
C LEU A 199 31.04 5.56 14.28
N ALA A 200 32.33 5.80 14.05
CA ALA A 200 33.35 4.77 14.02
C ALA A 200 33.82 4.33 15.44
N ALA A 201 33.46 5.10 16.46
CA ALA A 201 33.78 4.81 17.86
C ALA A 201 32.67 4.09 18.63
N GLN A 202 31.53 3.83 17.97
CA GLN A 202 30.43 3.00 18.46
C GLN A 202 30.59 1.56 17.96
#